data_3a1c8128f87314413538fc22874833cd
#
_entry.id   3a1c8128f87314413538fc22874833cd
#
_cell.length_a   1.000
_cell.length_b   1.000
_cell.length_c   1.000
_cell.angle_alpha   90.00
_cell.angle_beta   90.00
_cell.angle_gamma   90.00
#
_symmetry.space_group_name_H-M   'P 1'
#
loop_
_entity.id
_entity.type
_entity.pdbx_description
1 polymer ?
#
loop_
_entity_poly.entity_id
_entity_poly.type
_entity_poly.pdbx_seq_one_letter_code
_entity_poly.pdbx_strand_id
1 'polypeptide(L)'
;MLELRNVSKRFGGVVATDDVTLEVKPGEMHALIGPNGAGKTTLIGQISGSLGSDGGAILFEGRDITRATQHDRVRSGLARSYQITSMFKRFTVLDNLALAVQARSGSSFSFWRPVSAETPLFDEARTIAGEIGLAGREAVVAAALAHGEQRALEVGLALATRPRLVLLDEPMAGMGPEESENMIALLERIRARITVLLVEHDMDAVFRLADRVSVLVSGRVIASGAPAAIRAHPEVKKAYLGEDAKA
;
A
#
# COMPACT_ATOMS: atom_id res chain seq x y z
N MET A 1 -1.87 9.48 12.61
CA MET A 1 -2.62 8.53 11.75
C MET A 1 -2.27 7.09 12.10
N LEU A 2 -1.03 6.65 11.83
CA LEU A 2 -0.52 5.32 12.20
C LEU A 2 0.70 5.49 13.12
N GLU A 3 0.76 4.71 14.20
CA GLU A 3 1.90 4.72 15.13
C GLU A 3 2.29 3.27 15.47
N LEU A 4 3.55 2.96 15.29
CA LEU A 4 4.15 1.69 15.68
C LEU A 4 5.01 1.95 16.92
N ARG A 5 4.83 1.16 17.97
CA ARG A 5 5.58 1.24 19.23
C ARG A 5 6.26 -0.09 19.50
N ASN A 6 7.58 -0.12 19.32
CA ASN A 6 8.44 -1.26 19.63
C ASN A 6 7.97 -2.58 18.99
N VAL A 7 7.49 -2.51 17.73
CA VAL A 7 6.91 -3.64 17.02
C VAL A 7 7.98 -4.62 16.62
N SER A 8 7.79 -5.91 17.00
CA SER A 8 8.78 -6.95 16.79
C SER A 8 8.15 -8.21 16.21
N LYS A 9 8.94 -8.94 15.38
CA LYS A 9 8.58 -10.23 14.80
C LYS A 9 9.79 -11.12 14.60
N ARG A 10 9.65 -12.38 15.00
CA ARG A 10 10.67 -13.42 14.80
C ARG A 10 10.09 -14.60 14.04
N PHE A 11 10.90 -15.22 13.23
CA PHE A 11 10.62 -16.48 12.56
C PHE A 11 11.73 -17.47 12.93
N GLY A 12 11.46 -18.31 13.93
CA GLY A 12 12.51 -19.17 14.50
C GLY A 12 13.69 -18.35 15.01
N GLY A 13 14.88 -18.57 14.46
CA GLY A 13 16.10 -17.82 14.82
C GLY A 13 16.23 -16.46 14.14
N VAL A 14 15.40 -16.14 13.15
CA VAL A 14 15.52 -14.89 12.36
C VAL A 14 14.63 -13.80 12.97
N VAL A 15 15.24 -12.66 13.28
CA VAL A 15 14.51 -11.44 13.69
C VAL A 15 14.18 -10.64 12.44
N ALA A 16 12.90 -10.58 12.07
CA ALA A 16 12.45 -9.90 10.85
C ALA A 16 12.10 -8.41 11.10
N THR A 17 11.52 -8.10 12.26
CA THR A 17 11.37 -6.73 12.77
C THR A 17 11.82 -6.71 14.23
N ASP A 18 12.57 -5.69 14.63
CA ASP A 18 13.21 -5.59 15.92
C ASP A 18 13.04 -4.19 16.50
N ASP A 19 12.11 -4.07 17.42
CA ASP A 19 11.82 -2.82 18.15
C ASP A 19 11.45 -1.63 17.22
N VAL A 20 10.66 -1.90 16.17
CA VAL A 20 10.31 -0.89 15.18
C VAL A 20 9.36 0.14 15.79
N THR A 21 9.81 1.39 15.83
CA THR A 21 9.01 2.55 16.20
C THR A 21 8.95 3.51 15.01
N LEU A 22 7.73 3.84 14.56
CA LEU A 22 7.48 4.63 13.37
C LEU A 22 6.15 5.38 13.53
N GLU A 23 6.11 6.61 13.04
CA GLU A 23 4.88 7.41 12.97
C GLU A 23 4.61 7.85 11.53
N VAL A 24 3.36 7.67 11.06
CA VAL A 24 2.85 8.24 9.82
C VAL A 24 1.77 9.26 10.15
N LYS A 25 1.95 10.50 9.72
CA LYS A 25 1.02 11.61 10.01
C LYS A 25 -0.18 11.60 9.07
N PRO A 26 -1.32 12.19 9.45
CA PRO A 26 -2.44 12.38 8.53
C PRO A 26 -2.04 13.21 7.31
N GLY A 27 -2.46 12.76 6.11
CA GLY A 27 -2.16 13.43 4.83
C GLY A 27 -0.71 13.31 4.36
N GLU A 28 0.13 12.55 5.06
CA GLU A 28 1.53 12.32 4.71
C GLU A 28 1.66 11.18 3.69
N MET A 29 2.49 11.35 2.69
CA MET A 29 3.05 10.24 1.92
C MET A 29 4.38 9.84 2.57
N HIS A 30 4.36 8.76 3.32
CA HIS A 30 5.52 8.23 4.02
C HIS A 30 6.11 7.05 3.25
N ALA A 31 7.36 7.14 2.84
CA ALA A 31 8.05 6.04 2.21
C ALA A 31 8.84 5.21 3.24
N LEU A 32 8.71 3.89 3.14
CA LEU A 32 9.53 2.92 3.88
C LEU A 32 10.49 2.25 2.89
N ILE A 33 11.75 2.54 3.02
CA ILE A 33 12.81 2.00 2.16
C ILE A 33 13.75 1.11 2.96
N GLY A 34 14.62 0.39 2.28
CA GLY A 34 15.64 -0.48 2.90
C GLY A 34 16.06 -1.59 1.96
N PRO A 35 17.21 -2.20 2.19
CA PRO A 35 17.74 -3.29 1.38
C PRO A 35 16.81 -4.52 1.38
N ASN A 36 17.10 -5.47 0.46
CA ASN A 36 16.39 -6.74 0.42
C ASN A 36 16.59 -7.49 1.74
N GLY A 37 15.53 -8.10 2.26
CA GLY A 37 15.58 -8.78 3.56
C GLY A 37 15.58 -7.84 4.78
N ALA A 38 15.45 -6.52 4.63
CA ALA A 38 15.41 -5.59 5.75
C ALA A 38 14.19 -5.74 6.68
N GLY A 39 13.15 -6.48 6.26
CA GLY A 39 11.91 -6.67 7.02
C GLY A 39 10.71 -5.84 6.56
N LYS A 40 10.80 -5.11 5.42
CA LYS A 40 9.73 -4.24 4.90
C LYS A 40 8.40 -4.97 4.73
N THR A 41 8.40 -6.07 3.99
CA THR A 41 7.19 -6.89 3.75
C THR A 41 6.62 -7.47 5.04
N THR A 42 7.48 -7.86 6.00
CA THR A 42 7.06 -8.30 7.33
C THR A 42 6.35 -7.18 8.07
N LEU A 43 6.94 -5.98 8.09
CA LEU A 43 6.35 -4.82 8.76
C LEU A 43 5.00 -4.42 8.14
N ILE A 44 4.90 -4.39 6.82
CA ILE A 44 3.63 -4.16 6.11
C ILE A 44 2.60 -5.25 6.46
N GLY A 45 3.02 -6.52 6.54
CA GLY A 45 2.17 -7.63 6.99
C GLY A 45 1.65 -7.43 8.41
N GLN A 46 2.49 -6.95 9.32
CA GLN A 46 2.10 -6.63 10.70
C GLN A 46 1.11 -5.45 10.73
N ILE A 47 1.36 -4.37 9.97
CA ILE A 47 0.48 -3.21 9.90
C ILE A 47 -0.87 -3.57 9.27
N SER A 48 -0.90 -4.39 8.22
CA SER A 48 -2.14 -4.81 7.55
C SER A 48 -2.94 -5.86 8.33
N GLY A 49 -2.30 -6.54 9.30
CA GLY A 49 -2.92 -7.63 10.07
C GLY A 49 -2.89 -9.00 9.37
N SER A 50 -2.18 -9.12 8.24
CA SER A 50 -1.94 -10.42 7.60
C SER A 50 -0.88 -11.24 8.36
N LEU A 51 -0.12 -10.58 9.23
CA LEU A 51 0.88 -11.18 10.10
C LEU A 51 0.75 -10.60 11.52
N GLY A 52 0.72 -11.46 12.54
CA GLY A 52 0.70 -11.03 13.93
C GLY A 52 2.09 -10.60 14.41
N SER A 53 2.16 -9.56 15.24
CA SER A 53 3.36 -9.13 15.94
C SER A 53 3.61 -10.01 17.18
N ASP A 54 4.89 -10.23 17.51
CA ASP A 54 5.28 -10.95 18.72
C ASP A 54 5.43 -10.00 19.92
N GLY A 55 5.66 -8.69 19.66
CA GLY A 55 5.77 -7.65 20.66
C GLY A 55 5.40 -6.28 20.10
N GLY A 56 5.26 -5.32 20.99
CA GLY A 56 4.92 -3.94 20.67
C GLY A 56 3.43 -3.70 20.45
N ALA A 57 3.11 -2.49 19.97
CA ALA A 57 1.75 -2.07 19.69
C ALA A 57 1.65 -1.33 18.35
N ILE A 58 0.52 -1.51 17.67
CA ILE A 58 0.17 -0.82 16.43
C ILE A 58 -1.10 -0.01 16.70
N LEU A 59 -0.99 1.30 16.61
CA LEU A 59 -2.12 2.20 16.81
C LEU A 59 -2.51 2.84 15.48
N PHE A 60 -3.80 2.83 15.19
CA PHE A 60 -4.40 3.53 14.05
C PHE A 60 -5.44 4.53 14.56
N GLU A 61 -5.20 5.81 14.30
CA GLU A 61 -6.00 6.93 14.83
C GLU A 61 -6.18 6.86 16.35
N GLY A 62 -5.10 6.55 17.05
CA GLY A 62 -5.07 6.44 18.51
C GLY A 62 -5.71 5.17 19.09
N ARG A 63 -6.28 4.30 18.25
CA ARG A 63 -6.85 3.01 18.68
C ARG A 63 -5.83 1.90 18.50
N ASP A 64 -5.66 1.05 19.48
CA ASP A 64 -4.84 -0.15 19.38
C ASP A 64 -5.51 -1.17 18.45
N ILE A 65 -4.82 -1.46 17.34
CA ILE A 65 -5.24 -2.45 16.35
C ILE A 65 -4.30 -3.66 16.29
N THR A 66 -3.40 -3.81 17.26
CA THR A 66 -2.35 -4.85 17.26
C THR A 66 -2.91 -6.24 17.03
N ARG A 67 -4.05 -6.56 17.67
CA ARG A 67 -4.73 -7.85 17.56
C ARG A 67 -5.95 -7.82 16.65
N ALA A 68 -6.26 -6.69 16.04
CA ALA A 68 -7.40 -6.58 15.12
C ALA A 68 -7.17 -7.43 13.88
N THR A 69 -8.23 -8.08 13.39
CA THR A 69 -8.16 -8.84 12.14
C THR A 69 -7.94 -7.90 10.96
N GLN A 70 -7.44 -8.44 9.85
CA GLN A 70 -7.28 -7.70 8.61
C GLN A 70 -8.60 -7.04 8.15
N HIS A 71 -9.72 -7.77 8.28
CA HIS A 71 -11.05 -7.28 7.96
C HIS A 71 -11.43 -6.05 8.82
N ASP A 72 -11.18 -6.11 10.13
CA ASP A 72 -11.48 -5.00 11.03
C ASP A 72 -10.62 -3.77 10.74
N ARG A 73 -9.36 -3.98 10.35
CA ARG A 73 -8.46 -2.87 9.93
C ARG A 73 -8.96 -2.20 8.65
N VAL A 74 -9.40 -2.97 7.64
CA VAL A 74 -10.01 -2.40 6.43
C VAL A 74 -11.28 -1.63 6.78
N ARG A 75 -12.16 -2.16 7.62
CA ARG A 75 -13.36 -1.45 8.08
C ARG A 75 -13.04 -0.19 8.88
N SER A 76 -11.91 -0.15 9.57
CA SER A 76 -11.44 1.05 10.26
C SER A 76 -10.80 2.08 9.32
N GLY A 77 -10.63 1.78 8.03
CA GLY A 77 -10.08 2.68 7.03
C GLY A 77 -8.59 2.48 6.73
N LEU A 78 -8.00 1.35 7.11
CA LEU A 78 -6.63 0.99 6.76
C LEU A 78 -6.68 -0.08 5.66
N ALA A 79 -6.38 0.28 4.42
CA ALA A 79 -6.35 -0.63 3.29
C ALA A 79 -4.90 -0.97 2.87
N ARG A 80 -4.74 -2.10 2.19
CA ARG A 80 -3.48 -2.51 1.56
C ARG A 80 -3.72 -2.92 0.12
N SER A 81 -2.89 -2.45 -0.82
CA SER A 81 -2.77 -3.07 -2.13
C SER A 81 -1.94 -4.36 -1.99
N TYR A 82 -2.38 -5.45 -2.57
CA TYR A 82 -1.70 -6.74 -2.47
C TYR A 82 -0.81 -6.99 -3.68
N GLN A 83 0.42 -7.42 -3.44
CA GLN A 83 1.37 -7.88 -4.47
C GLN A 83 0.88 -9.13 -5.22
N ILE A 84 -0.03 -9.92 -4.63
CA ILE A 84 -0.63 -11.10 -5.26
C ILE A 84 -2.09 -10.79 -5.52
N THR A 85 -2.38 -10.49 -6.76
CA THR A 85 -3.67 -10.39 -7.46
C THR A 85 -4.90 -10.64 -6.58
N SER A 86 -5.34 -9.60 -5.86
CA SER A 86 -6.67 -9.60 -5.23
C SER A 86 -7.79 -9.34 -6.25
N MET A 87 -7.43 -9.11 -7.54
CA MET A 87 -8.40 -8.91 -8.61
C MET A 87 -8.95 -10.24 -9.14
N PHE A 88 -10.20 -10.25 -9.50
CA PHE A 88 -10.82 -11.36 -10.23
C PHE A 88 -10.43 -11.27 -11.71
N LYS A 89 -9.41 -12.04 -12.10
CA LYS A 89 -8.78 -11.97 -13.44
C LYS A 89 -9.76 -12.18 -14.61
N ARG A 90 -10.85 -12.93 -14.40
CA ARG A 90 -11.88 -13.20 -15.40
C ARG A 90 -12.98 -12.15 -15.46
N PHE A 91 -13.00 -11.21 -14.53
CA PHE A 91 -13.98 -10.14 -14.47
C PHE A 91 -13.42 -8.90 -15.16
N THR A 92 -14.32 -8.01 -15.59
CA THR A 92 -13.92 -6.73 -16.17
C THR A 92 -13.34 -5.81 -15.11
N VAL A 93 -12.68 -4.72 -15.52
CA VAL A 93 -12.24 -3.63 -14.63
C VAL A 93 -13.43 -3.13 -13.82
N LEU A 94 -14.55 -2.87 -14.49
CA LEU A 94 -15.75 -2.35 -13.84
C LEU A 94 -16.31 -3.31 -12.80
N ASP A 95 -16.40 -4.62 -13.11
CA ASP A 95 -16.92 -5.62 -12.18
C ASP A 95 -16.02 -5.76 -10.95
N ASN A 96 -14.70 -5.73 -11.14
CA ASN A 96 -13.73 -5.77 -10.04
C ASN A 96 -13.93 -4.60 -9.07
N LEU A 97 -14.00 -3.38 -9.61
CA LEU A 97 -14.20 -2.17 -8.80
C LEU A 97 -15.58 -2.15 -8.13
N ALA A 98 -16.63 -2.56 -8.87
CA ALA A 98 -17.99 -2.65 -8.36
C ALA A 98 -18.10 -3.60 -7.16
N LEU A 99 -17.44 -4.77 -7.23
CA LEU A 99 -17.38 -5.72 -6.11
C LEU A 99 -16.68 -5.12 -4.88
N ALA A 100 -15.60 -4.36 -5.08
CA ALA A 100 -14.90 -3.71 -3.98
C ALA A 100 -15.75 -2.61 -3.31
N VAL A 101 -16.48 -1.82 -4.12
CA VAL A 101 -17.45 -0.83 -3.62
C VAL A 101 -18.58 -1.53 -2.85
N GLN A 102 -19.14 -2.63 -3.41
CA GLN A 102 -20.20 -3.41 -2.78
C GLN A 102 -19.77 -3.99 -1.43
N ALA A 103 -18.55 -4.55 -1.34
CA ALA A 103 -18.03 -5.12 -0.10
C ALA A 103 -17.99 -4.08 1.04
N ARG A 104 -17.73 -2.81 0.73
CA ARG A 104 -17.77 -1.70 1.70
C ARG A 104 -19.19 -1.35 2.11
N SER A 105 -20.14 -1.33 1.17
CA SER A 105 -21.52 -0.86 1.42
C SER A 105 -22.34 -1.80 2.30
N GLY A 106 -21.86 -3.03 2.54
CA GLY A 106 -22.58 -4.04 3.31
C GLY A 106 -23.79 -4.65 2.59
N SER A 107 -24.02 -4.29 1.32
CA SER A 107 -25.14 -4.82 0.50
C SER A 107 -24.88 -6.23 -0.04
N SER A 108 -23.82 -6.89 0.40
CA SER A 108 -23.36 -8.21 -0.07
C SER A 108 -24.41 -9.34 0.08
N PHE A 109 -25.47 -9.13 0.84
CA PHE A 109 -26.56 -10.10 1.06
C PHE A 109 -27.90 -9.70 0.42
N SER A 110 -27.92 -8.70 -0.46
CA SER A 110 -29.15 -8.29 -1.16
C SER A 110 -29.41 -9.21 -2.36
N PHE A 111 -30.01 -10.37 -2.12
CA PHE A 111 -30.32 -11.39 -3.15
C PHE A 111 -31.57 -11.04 -4.03
N TRP A 112 -32.24 -9.94 -3.75
CA TRP A 112 -33.55 -9.63 -4.35
C TRP A 112 -33.49 -8.73 -5.59
N ARG A 113 -32.31 -8.16 -5.92
CA ARG A 113 -32.14 -7.33 -7.12
C ARG A 113 -30.89 -7.78 -7.91
N PRO A 114 -30.96 -7.80 -9.26
CA PRO A 114 -29.75 -8.00 -10.07
C PRO A 114 -28.75 -6.90 -9.75
N VAL A 115 -27.47 -7.25 -9.59
CA VAL A 115 -26.37 -6.30 -9.33
C VAL A 115 -26.32 -5.21 -10.42
N SER A 116 -26.67 -5.56 -11.68
CA SER A 116 -26.77 -4.60 -12.80
C SER A 116 -27.80 -3.47 -12.60
N ALA A 117 -28.73 -3.60 -11.64
CA ALA A 117 -29.69 -2.57 -11.30
C ALA A 117 -29.18 -1.58 -10.21
N GLU A 118 -28.00 -1.82 -9.64
CA GLU A 118 -27.38 -0.95 -8.64
C GLU A 118 -26.55 0.16 -9.30
N THR A 119 -27.22 1.06 -10.04
CA THR A 119 -26.60 2.18 -10.76
C THR A 119 -25.56 2.97 -9.93
N PRO A 120 -25.82 3.35 -8.66
CA PRO A 120 -24.86 4.12 -7.87
C PRO A 120 -23.54 3.39 -7.62
N LEU A 121 -23.58 2.05 -7.51
CA LEU A 121 -22.39 1.21 -7.31
C LEU A 121 -21.50 1.24 -8.54
N PHE A 122 -22.10 1.08 -9.72
CA PHE A 122 -21.36 1.12 -10.99
C PHE A 122 -20.89 2.54 -11.34
N ASP A 123 -21.61 3.59 -10.96
CA ASP A 123 -21.17 4.97 -11.15
C ASP A 123 -19.96 5.31 -10.30
N GLU A 124 -19.92 4.85 -9.03
CA GLU A 124 -18.74 4.97 -8.19
C GLU A 124 -17.57 4.15 -8.77
N ALA A 125 -17.81 2.94 -9.24
CA ALA A 125 -16.79 2.11 -9.88
C ALA A 125 -16.18 2.79 -11.13
N ARG A 126 -17.01 3.43 -11.98
CA ARG A 126 -16.53 4.22 -13.14
C ARG A 126 -15.71 5.44 -12.70
N THR A 127 -16.12 6.11 -11.65
CA THR A 127 -15.36 7.24 -11.09
C THR A 127 -13.97 6.78 -10.67
N ILE A 128 -13.87 5.66 -9.94
CA ILE A 128 -12.59 5.08 -9.53
C ILE A 128 -11.77 4.65 -10.75
N ALA A 129 -12.38 4.03 -11.78
CA ALA A 129 -11.70 3.67 -13.02
C ALA A 129 -11.06 4.91 -13.69
N GLY A 130 -11.77 6.04 -13.72
CA GLY A 130 -11.22 7.32 -14.19
C GLY A 130 -10.06 7.83 -13.33
N GLU A 131 -10.18 7.74 -12.00
CA GLU A 131 -9.14 8.18 -11.07
C GLU A 131 -7.83 7.42 -11.22
N ILE A 132 -7.90 6.11 -11.49
CA ILE A 132 -6.72 5.25 -11.68
C ILE A 132 -6.21 5.20 -13.13
N GLY A 133 -6.77 6.02 -14.03
CA GLY A 133 -6.33 6.10 -15.42
C GLY A 133 -6.85 4.98 -16.33
N LEU A 134 -7.91 4.27 -15.93
CA LEU A 134 -8.54 3.20 -16.70
C LEU A 134 -9.88 3.63 -17.34
N ALA A 135 -10.11 4.93 -17.52
CA ALA A 135 -11.26 5.43 -18.27
C ALA A 135 -11.25 4.88 -19.70
N GLY A 136 -12.41 4.35 -20.16
CA GLY A 136 -12.53 3.68 -21.45
C GLY A 136 -12.04 2.22 -21.47
N ARG A 137 -11.54 1.70 -20.35
CA ARG A 137 -11.10 0.32 -20.18
C ARG A 137 -12.04 -0.51 -19.30
N GLU A 138 -13.17 0.04 -18.90
CA GLU A 138 -14.11 -0.53 -17.93
C GLU A 138 -14.62 -1.92 -18.32
N ALA A 139 -14.83 -2.15 -19.63
CA ALA A 139 -15.29 -3.43 -20.16
C ALA A 139 -14.16 -4.43 -20.42
N VAL A 140 -12.90 -4.04 -20.25
CA VAL A 140 -11.76 -4.94 -20.48
C VAL A 140 -11.65 -5.93 -19.33
N VAL A 141 -11.46 -7.21 -19.66
CA VAL A 141 -11.20 -8.26 -18.67
C VAL A 141 -9.84 -8.02 -18.02
N ALA A 142 -9.78 -8.07 -16.68
CA ALA A 142 -8.57 -7.72 -15.92
C ALA A 142 -7.32 -8.53 -16.36
N ALA A 143 -7.49 -9.79 -16.79
CA ALA A 143 -6.38 -10.58 -17.31
C ALA A 143 -5.80 -10.07 -18.65
N ALA A 144 -6.55 -9.24 -19.39
CA ALA A 144 -6.14 -8.68 -20.69
C ALA A 144 -5.51 -7.28 -20.55
N LEU A 145 -5.44 -6.73 -19.37
CA LEU A 145 -4.77 -5.46 -19.07
C LEU A 145 -3.24 -5.62 -19.17
N ALA A 146 -2.55 -4.56 -19.59
CA ALA A 146 -1.10 -4.45 -19.45
C ALA A 146 -0.69 -4.48 -17.97
N HIS A 147 0.59 -4.76 -17.69
CA HIS A 147 1.06 -4.93 -16.31
C HIS A 147 0.83 -3.66 -15.46
N GLY A 148 1.16 -2.49 -15.97
CA GLY A 148 0.91 -1.20 -15.29
C GLY A 148 -0.58 -0.93 -15.06
N GLU A 149 -1.46 -1.30 -16.03
CA GLU A 149 -2.90 -1.17 -15.86
C GLU A 149 -3.45 -2.11 -14.77
N GLN A 150 -2.91 -3.34 -14.66
CA GLN A 150 -3.27 -4.27 -13.58
C GLN A 150 -2.88 -3.70 -12.21
N ARG A 151 -1.69 -3.11 -12.08
CA ARG A 151 -1.25 -2.45 -10.85
C ARG A 151 -2.11 -1.23 -10.51
N ALA A 152 -2.49 -0.42 -11.51
CA ALA A 152 -3.43 0.67 -11.30
C ALA A 152 -4.79 0.15 -10.80
N LEU A 153 -5.30 -0.96 -11.34
CA LEU A 153 -6.52 -1.59 -10.87
C LEU A 153 -6.38 -2.07 -9.41
N GLU A 154 -5.26 -2.65 -9.00
CA GLU A 154 -4.99 -3.05 -7.61
C GLU A 154 -5.05 -1.86 -6.65
N VAL A 155 -4.48 -0.71 -7.04
CA VAL A 155 -4.62 0.55 -6.30
C VAL A 155 -6.09 0.97 -6.24
N GLY A 156 -6.81 0.89 -7.35
CA GLY A 156 -8.24 1.20 -7.43
C GLY A 156 -9.11 0.36 -6.49
N LEU A 157 -8.81 -0.94 -6.37
CA LEU A 157 -9.51 -1.83 -5.43
C LEU A 157 -9.30 -1.39 -3.97
N ALA A 158 -8.10 -0.96 -3.62
CA ALA A 158 -7.84 -0.39 -2.29
C ALA A 158 -8.61 0.93 -2.10
N LEU A 159 -8.62 1.83 -3.09
CA LEU A 159 -9.35 3.11 -3.05
C LEU A 159 -10.86 2.92 -2.94
N ALA A 160 -11.44 1.87 -3.55
CA ALA A 160 -12.85 1.54 -3.49
C ALA A 160 -13.34 1.29 -2.05
N THR A 161 -12.45 0.91 -1.13
CA THR A 161 -12.78 0.78 0.29
C THR A 161 -12.89 2.13 1.02
N ARG A 162 -12.62 3.26 0.34
CA ARG A 162 -12.53 4.63 0.90
C ARG A 162 -11.59 4.68 2.11
N PRO A 163 -10.32 4.30 1.95
CA PRO A 163 -9.40 4.24 3.06
C PRO A 163 -8.99 5.64 3.54
N ARG A 164 -8.61 5.73 4.82
CA ARG A 164 -7.93 6.89 5.40
C ARG A 164 -6.41 6.77 5.31
N LEU A 165 -5.93 5.53 5.32
CA LEU A 165 -4.53 5.16 5.07
C LEU A 165 -4.49 4.00 4.09
N VAL A 166 -3.68 4.11 3.05
CA VAL A 166 -3.38 3.01 2.13
C VAL A 166 -1.91 2.58 2.25
N LEU A 167 -1.70 1.26 2.36
CA LEU A 167 -0.38 0.64 2.29
C LEU A 167 -0.14 0.18 0.86
N LEU A 168 0.90 0.70 0.22
CA LEU A 168 1.31 0.32 -1.13
C LEU A 168 2.66 -0.39 -1.06
N ASP A 169 2.70 -1.63 -1.50
CA ASP A 169 3.88 -2.50 -1.41
C ASP A 169 4.45 -2.73 -2.82
N GLU A 170 5.50 -1.99 -3.16
CA GLU A 170 6.20 -1.98 -4.45
C GLU A 170 5.24 -1.83 -5.66
N PRO A 171 4.41 -0.78 -5.71
CA PRO A 171 3.42 -0.62 -6.77
C PRO A 171 4.04 -0.47 -8.17
N MET A 172 5.30 -0.07 -8.27
CA MET A 172 6.02 0.13 -9.54
C MET A 172 6.91 -1.06 -9.94
N ALA A 173 6.92 -2.15 -9.14
CA ALA A 173 7.77 -3.30 -9.43
C ALA A 173 7.48 -3.92 -10.78
N GLY A 174 8.52 -4.08 -11.62
CA GLY A 174 8.42 -4.70 -12.94
C GLY A 174 7.85 -3.82 -14.05
N MET A 175 7.62 -2.52 -13.78
CA MET A 175 7.12 -1.55 -14.76
C MET A 175 8.24 -1.00 -15.65
N GLY A 176 7.89 -0.71 -16.90
CA GLY A 176 8.73 0.13 -17.77
C GLY A 176 8.66 1.61 -17.37
N PRO A 177 9.54 2.46 -17.94
CA PRO A 177 9.59 3.88 -17.57
C PRO A 177 8.27 4.63 -17.74
N GLU A 178 7.54 4.39 -18.83
CA GLU A 178 6.24 5.03 -19.09
C GLU A 178 5.17 4.60 -18.09
N GLU A 179 5.12 3.29 -17.77
CA GLU A 179 4.18 2.75 -16.77
C GLU A 179 4.49 3.31 -15.38
N SER A 180 5.77 3.43 -15.02
CA SER A 180 6.22 4.02 -13.75
C SER A 180 5.80 5.50 -13.64
N GLU A 181 5.97 6.30 -14.70
CA GLU A 181 5.50 7.70 -14.71
C GLU A 181 3.98 7.80 -14.55
N ASN A 182 3.22 6.92 -15.20
CA ASN A 182 1.76 6.87 -15.04
C ASN A 182 1.36 6.51 -13.59
N MET A 183 2.08 5.57 -12.95
CA MET A 183 1.87 5.22 -11.55
C MET A 183 2.24 6.38 -10.62
N ILE A 184 3.36 7.05 -10.85
CA ILE A 184 3.76 8.23 -10.08
C ILE A 184 2.68 9.31 -10.16
N ALA A 185 2.18 9.61 -11.38
CA ALA A 185 1.10 10.58 -11.57
C ALA A 185 -0.21 10.16 -10.85
N LEU A 186 -0.51 8.87 -10.79
CA LEU A 186 -1.62 8.34 -9.99
C LEU A 186 -1.37 8.60 -8.50
N LEU A 187 -0.20 8.25 -7.98
CA LEU A 187 0.16 8.43 -6.57
C LEU A 187 0.16 9.90 -6.16
N GLU A 188 0.61 10.80 -7.02
CA GLU A 188 0.53 12.26 -6.81
C GLU A 188 -0.93 12.75 -6.67
N ARG A 189 -1.87 12.19 -7.46
CA ARG A 189 -3.29 12.53 -7.34
C ARG A 189 -3.91 12.03 -6.03
N ILE A 190 -3.61 10.80 -5.62
CA ILE A 190 -4.22 10.22 -4.42
C ILE A 190 -3.66 10.80 -3.11
N ARG A 191 -2.36 11.16 -3.08
CA ARG A 191 -1.73 11.75 -1.87
C ARG A 191 -2.39 13.05 -1.40
N ALA A 192 -3.05 13.78 -2.29
CA ALA A 192 -3.76 15.00 -1.92
C ALA A 192 -4.98 14.75 -1.01
N ARG A 193 -5.45 13.49 -0.92
CA ARG A 193 -6.70 13.13 -0.23
C ARG A 193 -6.57 12.03 0.80
N ILE A 194 -5.53 11.21 0.70
CA ILE A 194 -5.38 9.98 1.49
C ILE A 194 -3.95 9.90 2.02
N THR A 195 -3.80 9.46 3.27
CA THR A 195 -2.49 9.13 3.84
C THR A 195 -1.95 7.87 3.15
N VAL A 196 -0.68 7.87 2.79
CA VAL A 196 -0.05 6.75 2.07
C VAL A 196 1.21 6.29 2.83
N LEU A 197 1.30 4.99 3.10
CA LEU A 197 2.58 4.35 3.44
C LEU A 197 3.03 3.54 2.23
N LEU A 198 4.10 4.01 1.59
CA LEU A 198 4.66 3.48 0.36
C LEU A 198 5.92 2.68 0.66
N VAL A 199 5.96 1.41 0.28
CA VAL A 199 7.22 0.65 0.21
C VAL A 199 7.69 0.66 -1.23
N GLU A 200 8.90 1.17 -1.46
CA GLU A 200 9.51 1.22 -2.78
C GLU A 200 11.03 1.10 -2.69
N HIS A 201 11.62 0.67 -3.78
CA HIS A 201 13.07 0.59 -3.96
C HIS A 201 13.58 1.53 -5.07
N ASP A 202 12.70 2.08 -5.89
CA ASP A 202 13.03 3.15 -6.83
C ASP A 202 13.20 4.47 -6.07
N MET A 203 14.46 4.86 -5.90
CA MET A 203 14.82 6.03 -5.10
C MET A 203 14.36 7.34 -5.75
N ASP A 204 14.31 7.42 -7.08
CA ASP A 204 13.86 8.63 -7.78
C ASP A 204 12.37 8.85 -7.56
N ALA A 205 11.58 7.80 -7.66
CA ALA A 205 10.15 7.83 -7.33
C ALA A 205 9.91 8.17 -5.84
N VAL A 206 10.67 7.56 -4.93
CA VAL A 206 10.58 7.83 -3.48
C VAL A 206 10.87 9.31 -3.20
N PHE A 207 11.96 9.87 -3.73
CA PHE A 207 12.33 11.26 -3.48
C PHE A 207 11.39 12.27 -4.13
N ARG A 208 10.69 11.89 -5.19
CA ARG A 208 9.68 12.71 -5.83
C ARG A 208 8.35 12.70 -5.07
N LEU A 209 7.96 11.56 -4.54
CA LEU A 209 6.63 11.35 -3.96
C LEU A 209 6.55 11.61 -2.46
N ALA A 210 7.57 11.22 -1.70
CA ALA A 210 7.47 11.15 -0.25
C ALA A 210 7.67 12.51 0.43
N ASP A 211 6.85 12.75 1.47
CA ASP A 211 7.04 13.87 2.41
C ASP A 211 8.06 13.49 3.50
N ARG A 212 8.06 12.20 3.85
CA ARG A 212 8.98 11.60 4.84
C ARG A 212 9.43 10.23 4.36
N VAL A 213 10.66 9.89 4.67
CA VAL A 213 11.25 8.58 4.37
C VAL A 213 11.77 7.98 5.66
N SER A 214 11.45 6.70 5.92
CA SER A 214 12.05 5.89 6.96
C SER A 214 12.86 4.76 6.33
N VAL A 215 14.04 4.52 6.88
CA VAL A 215 14.97 3.50 6.37
C VAL A 215 15.03 2.34 7.33
N LEU A 216 14.60 1.16 6.85
CA LEU A 216 14.63 -0.09 7.59
C LEU A 216 15.87 -0.91 7.19
N VAL A 217 16.65 -1.34 8.16
CA VAL A 217 17.84 -2.21 7.96
C VAL A 217 17.85 -3.28 9.05
N SER A 218 17.95 -4.53 8.66
CA SER A 218 17.97 -5.68 9.60
C SER A 218 16.87 -5.61 10.67
N GLY A 219 15.66 -5.27 10.24
CA GLY A 219 14.46 -5.17 11.10
C GLY A 219 14.36 -3.91 11.95
N ARG A 220 15.29 -2.95 11.86
CA ARG A 220 15.28 -1.71 12.65
C ARG A 220 15.19 -0.47 11.79
N VAL A 221 14.48 0.55 12.26
CA VAL A 221 14.51 1.88 11.64
C VAL A 221 15.80 2.60 12.06
N ILE A 222 16.70 2.81 11.10
CA ILE A 222 17.99 3.47 11.35
C ILE A 222 17.94 4.99 11.14
N ALA A 223 16.99 5.47 10.32
CA ALA A 223 16.81 6.89 10.05
C ALA A 223 15.37 7.16 9.64
N SER A 224 14.84 8.34 9.99
CA SER A 224 13.54 8.84 9.53
C SER A 224 13.60 10.35 9.39
N GLY A 225 13.17 10.91 8.26
CA GLY A 225 13.23 12.34 8.00
C GLY A 225 12.76 12.74 6.61
N ALA A 226 12.94 14.02 6.28
CA ALA A 226 12.67 14.52 4.94
C ALA A 226 13.58 13.82 3.90
N PRO A 227 13.13 13.63 2.64
CA PRO A 227 13.88 12.92 1.60
C PRO A 227 15.32 13.43 1.44
N ALA A 228 15.53 14.75 1.43
CA ALA A 228 16.86 15.35 1.30
C ALA A 228 17.80 15.00 2.47
N ALA A 229 17.28 14.94 3.71
CA ALA A 229 18.06 14.55 4.88
C ALA A 229 18.46 13.07 4.83
N ILE A 230 17.54 12.20 4.41
CA ILE A 230 17.79 10.76 4.26
C ILE A 230 18.84 10.50 3.16
N ARG A 231 18.74 11.20 2.02
CA ARG A 231 19.76 11.09 0.93
C ARG A 231 21.17 11.46 1.38
N ALA A 232 21.30 12.39 2.34
CA ALA A 232 22.58 12.82 2.88
C ALA A 232 23.09 11.95 4.05
N HIS A 233 22.22 11.10 4.63
CA HIS A 233 22.50 10.39 5.89
C HIS A 233 23.62 9.35 5.74
N PRO A 234 24.70 9.40 6.56
CA PRO A 234 25.87 8.52 6.39
C PRO A 234 25.56 7.04 6.53
N GLU A 235 24.74 6.64 7.52
CA GLU A 235 24.36 5.24 7.75
C GLU A 235 23.49 4.69 6.62
N VAL A 236 22.61 5.54 6.05
CA VAL A 236 21.80 5.17 4.90
C VAL A 236 22.68 4.89 3.69
N LYS A 237 23.62 5.79 3.38
CA LYS A 237 24.59 5.57 2.29
C LYS A 237 25.36 4.28 2.49
N LYS A 238 25.82 4.00 3.71
CA LYS A 238 26.57 2.76 4.03
C LYS A 238 25.71 1.51 3.85
N ALA A 239 24.43 1.55 4.23
CA ALA A 239 23.50 0.43 4.08
C ALA A 239 23.25 0.05 2.62
N TYR A 240 23.19 1.04 1.72
CA TYR A 240 22.98 0.82 0.28
C TYR A 240 24.30 0.53 -0.47
N LEU A 241 25.40 1.22 -0.15
CA LEU A 241 26.72 0.97 -0.78
C LEU A 241 27.35 -0.37 -0.35
N GLY A 242 26.93 -0.93 0.79
CA GLY A 242 27.41 -2.25 1.26
C GLY A 242 26.85 -3.43 0.46
N GLU A 243 25.79 -3.25 -0.33
CA GLU A 243 25.24 -4.26 -1.24
C GLU A 243 26.01 -4.31 -2.58
N ASP A 244 26.42 -3.16 -3.12
CA ASP A 244 27.18 -3.08 -4.38
C ASP A 244 28.60 -3.63 -4.26
N ALA A 245 29.13 -3.76 -3.02
CA ALA A 245 30.47 -4.33 -2.76
C ALA A 245 30.50 -5.86 -2.65
N LYS A 246 29.33 -6.55 -2.79
CA LYS A 246 29.19 -8.00 -2.68
C LYS A 246 28.68 -8.67 -3.99
N ALA A 247 28.55 -7.91 -5.08
CA ALA A 247 28.18 -8.41 -6.40
C ALA A 247 29.41 -8.70 -7.28
#